data_856c1f937a496822594a5458b0ef2ba1
#
_entry.id   856c1f937a496822594a5458b0ef2ba1
#
_cell.length_a   1.000
_cell.length_b   1.000
_cell.length_c   1.000
_cell.angle_alpha   90.00
_cell.angle_beta   90.00
_cell.angle_gamma   90.00
#
_symmetry.space_group_name_H-M   'P 1'
#
loop_
_entity.id
_entity.type
_entity.pdbx_description
1 polymer ?
#
loop_
_entity_poly.entity_id
_entity_poly.type
_entity_poly.pdbx_seq_one_letter_code
_entity_poly.pdbx_strand_id
1 'polypeptide(L)'
;MKATLRIAIISLLMLSVTVIANAQTTEKKALTIEGAKKVIAAAVAYAKKNNAPGGVIAVVDEGGNLMALERLDGTFAAGANISIGKARTAVLFKRPTKAFEDIIKNGRTAMVALPDAYFTPLQGGVPITVDGQVVGGVGVSGASSAQQDEELALAGANALAGDMKMSEATPASKSVLFFDNTQVSASFSKGAVLLDGTNRNYMVHTSRRDQPGQAEVHALDTDIIYVVEGTATFVTGGTATEPKEIAPYEIRGSRIEGGETRQLSKGDVIIVPNGTPHWFKEVNGAFL
;
A
#
# COMPACT_ATOMS: atom_id res chain seq x y z
N MET A 1 32.84 -52.45 -20.55
CA MET A 1 31.48 -51.96 -20.41
C MET A 1 30.94 -51.95 -18.98
N LYS A 2 31.22 -52.89 -18.08
CA LYS A 2 30.69 -52.92 -16.70
C LYS A 2 31.36 -51.91 -15.73
N ALA A 3 32.61 -51.52 -15.94
CA ALA A 3 33.34 -50.56 -15.09
C ALA A 3 32.94 -49.11 -15.38
N THR A 4 32.75 -48.74 -16.64
CA THR A 4 32.32 -47.40 -17.06
C THR A 4 30.92 -47.07 -16.62
N LEU A 5 30.01 -48.04 -16.54
CA LEU A 5 28.64 -47.85 -16.07
C LEU A 5 28.58 -47.59 -14.55
N ARG A 6 29.48 -48.22 -13.76
CA ARG A 6 29.55 -47.99 -12.32
C ARG A 6 30.07 -46.59 -11.96
N ILE A 7 31.02 -46.06 -12.73
CA ILE A 7 31.52 -44.70 -12.51
C ILE A 7 30.46 -43.67 -12.88
N ALA A 8 29.67 -43.87 -13.93
CA ALA A 8 28.58 -42.97 -14.29
C ALA A 8 27.45 -42.94 -13.25
N ILE A 9 27.13 -44.08 -12.60
CA ILE A 9 26.11 -44.16 -11.54
C ILE A 9 26.60 -43.48 -10.27
N ILE A 10 27.88 -43.59 -9.90
CA ILE A 10 28.46 -42.93 -8.73
C ILE A 10 28.54 -41.40 -8.97
N SER A 11 28.85 -40.95 -10.20
CA SER A 11 28.87 -39.52 -10.53
C SER A 11 27.45 -38.90 -10.54
N LEU A 12 26.41 -39.66 -10.89
CA LEU A 12 25.02 -39.20 -10.85
C LEU A 12 24.45 -39.18 -9.44
N LEU A 13 24.97 -40.01 -8.52
CA LEU A 13 24.54 -40.02 -7.12
C LEU A 13 25.16 -38.88 -6.27
N MET A 14 26.27 -38.31 -6.74
CA MET A 14 26.93 -37.17 -6.09
C MET A 14 26.31 -35.80 -6.44
N LEU A 15 25.40 -35.75 -7.43
CA LEU A 15 24.77 -34.51 -7.88
C LEU A 15 23.39 -34.24 -7.21
N SER A 16 22.96 -35.11 -6.32
CA SER A 16 21.66 -34.97 -5.62
C SER A 16 21.74 -34.54 -4.16
N VAL A 17 22.88 -34.05 -3.69
CA VAL A 17 22.98 -33.36 -2.41
C VAL A 17 22.79 -31.87 -2.65
N THR A 18 21.61 -31.47 -3.10
CA THR A 18 21.21 -30.08 -3.07
C THR A 18 20.47 -29.77 -1.78
N VAL A 19 21.23 -29.11 -0.93
CA VAL A 19 20.80 -27.95 -0.18
C VAL A 19 19.44 -28.12 0.53
N ILE A 20 19.48 -28.69 1.72
CA ILE A 20 18.55 -28.28 2.74
C ILE A 20 18.94 -26.82 3.05
N ALA A 21 18.26 -25.86 2.42
CA ALA A 21 18.38 -24.48 2.76
C ALA A 21 18.01 -24.34 4.24
N ASN A 22 18.97 -23.98 5.04
CA ASN A 22 18.74 -23.66 6.44
C ASN A 22 17.84 -22.43 6.52
N ALA A 23 16.55 -22.66 6.68
CA ALA A 23 15.55 -21.59 6.90
C ALA A 23 15.64 -20.98 8.32
N GLN A 24 16.82 -21.02 8.95
CA GLN A 24 17.06 -20.51 10.29
C GLN A 24 17.36 -19.01 10.31
N THR A 25 17.68 -18.44 9.14
CA THR A 25 17.95 -17.01 8.96
C THR A 25 17.33 -16.53 7.66
N THR A 26 16.91 -15.26 7.63
CA THR A 26 16.44 -14.58 6.41
C THR A 26 17.29 -13.33 6.19
N GLU A 27 17.46 -12.95 4.91
CA GLU A 27 18.02 -11.65 4.60
C GLU A 27 17.02 -10.55 5.00
N LYS A 28 17.54 -9.51 5.65
CA LYS A 28 16.76 -8.38 6.11
C LYS A 28 17.36 -7.09 5.59
N LYS A 29 16.53 -6.27 4.96
CA LYS A 29 16.93 -4.93 4.56
C LYS A 29 16.92 -4.01 5.77
N ALA A 30 17.91 -3.13 5.85
CA ALA A 30 18.01 -2.10 6.86
C ALA A 30 17.95 -0.71 6.22
N LEU A 31 17.29 0.22 6.90
CA LEU A 31 17.28 1.62 6.49
C LEU A 31 18.66 2.24 6.74
N THR A 32 19.21 2.95 5.76
CA THR A 32 20.44 3.69 5.91
C THR A 32 20.14 5.13 6.37
N ILE A 33 21.16 5.82 6.92
CA ILE A 33 21.03 7.23 7.28
C ILE A 33 20.70 8.11 6.07
N GLU A 34 21.23 7.77 4.90
CA GLU A 34 20.91 8.49 3.66
C GLU A 34 19.45 8.27 3.24
N GLY A 35 18.94 7.04 3.40
CA GLY A 35 17.51 6.75 3.22
C GLY A 35 16.65 7.55 4.19
N ALA A 36 17.01 7.61 5.47
CA ALA A 36 16.29 8.39 6.47
C ALA A 36 16.26 9.89 6.13
N LYS A 37 17.37 10.46 5.70
CA LYS A 37 17.42 11.87 5.24
C LYS A 37 16.56 12.11 4.01
N LYS A 38 16.51 11.16 3.08
CA LYS A 38 15.67 11.27 1.89
C LYS A 38 14.19 11.26 2.25
N VAL A 39 13.76 10.41 3.19
CA VAL A 39 12.40 10.41 3.75
C VAL A 39 12.04 11.79 4.33
N ILE A 40 12.93 12.35 5.15
CA ILE A 40 12.71 13.69 5.73
C ILE A 40 12.60 14.75 4.63
N ALA A 41 13.54 14.77 3.68
CA ALA A 41 13.54 15.75 2.61
C ALA A 41 12.24 15.74 1.79
N ALA A 42 11.70 14.57 1.50
CA ALA A 42 10.44 14.42 0.79
C ALA A 42 9.23 14.94 1.62
N ALA A 43 9.18 14.61 2.91
CA ALA A 43 8.15 15.11 3.81
C ALA A 43 8.20 16.65 3.95
N VAL A 44 9.41 17.22 4.07
CA VAL A 44 9.62 18.67 4.12
C VAL A 44 9.20 19.35 2.81
N ALA A 45 9.54 18.76 1.67
CA ALA A 45 9.11 19.27 0.37
C ALA A 45 7.59 19.27 0.23
N TYR A 46 6.93 18.20 0.69
CA TYR A 46 5.48 18.11 0.72
C TYR A 46 4.86 19.16 1.65
N ALA A 47 5.43 19.34 2.86
CA ALA A 47 4.99 20.37 3.81
C ALA A 47 5.00 21.78 3.19
N LYS A 48 6.10 22.14 2.54
CA LYS A 48 6.24 23.43 1.85
C LYS A 48 5.22 23.59 0.72
N LYS A 49 5.05 22.57 -0.10
CA LYS A 49 4.11 22.58 -1.23
C LYS A 49 2.66 22.74 -0.78
N ASN A 50 2.30 22.18 0.37
CA ASN A 50 0.93 22.14 0.88
C ASN A 50 0.71 23.10 2.05
N ASN A 51 1.59 24.09 2.22
CA ASN A 51 1.47 25.17 3.21
C ASN A 51 1.25 24.66 4.65
N ALA A 52 1.97 23.61 5.05
CA ALA A 52 1.93 23.16 6.42
C ALA A 52 2.52 24.23 7.34
N PRO A 53 1.85 24.61 8.45
CA PRO A 53 2.29 25.68 9.34
C PRO A 53 3.53 25.31 10.16
N GLY A 54 3.92 24.05 10.15
CA GLY A 54 5.01 23.47 10.89
C GLY A 54 5.02 21.95 10.71
N GLY A 55 5.72 21.26 11.58
CA GLY A 55 5.79 19.80 11.63
C GLY A 55 7.15 19.33 12.15
N VAL A 56 7.15 18.28 12.94
CA VAL A 56 8.37 17.51 13.24
C VAL A 56 8.27 16.19 12.48
N ILE A 57 9.28 15.89 11.70
CA ILE A 57 9.41 14.64 10.95
C ILE A 57 10.49 13.80 11.63
N ALA A 58 10.13 12.64 12.18
CA ALA A 58 11.06 11.70 12.78
C ALA A 58 11.11 10.41 11.98
N VAL A 59 12.30 9.88 11.74
CA VAL A 59 12.53 8.61 11.06
C VAL A 59 13.25 7.67 12.00
N VAL A 60 12.74 6.44 12.12
CA VAL A 60 13.31 5.37 12.94
C VAL A 60 13.67 4.15 12.08
N ASP A 61 14.62 3.33 12.55
CA ASP A 61 14.94 2.04 11.94
C ASP A 61 13.83 1.00 12.20
N GLU A 62 14.01 -0.23 11.75
CA GLU A 62 13.05 -1.32 11.94
C GLU A 62 12.90 -1.79 13.38
N GLY A 63 13.82 -1.43 14.27
CA GLY A 63 13.76 -1.64 15.72
C GLY A 63 13.08 -0.49 16.45
N GLY A 64 12.70 0.57 15.74
CA GLY A 64 12.10 1.77 16.32
C GLY A 64 13.13 2.75 16.92
N ASN A 65 14.42 2.61 16.62
CA ASN A 65 15.45 3.53 17.10
C ASN A 65 15.54 4.76 16.20
N LEU A 66 15.63 5.95 16.81
CA LEU A 66 15.71 7.20 16.06
C LEU A 66 16.97 7.24 15.19
N MET A 67 16.77 7.47 13.91
CA MET A 67 17.85 7.67 12.93
C MET A 67 18.07 9.14 12.59
N ALA A 68 16.96 9.85 12.33
CA ALA A 68 17.00 11.27 11.97
C ALA A 68 15.71 11.98 12.37
N LEU A 69 15.81 13.28 12.63
CA LEU A 69 14.67 14.13 12.96
C LEU A 69 14.92 15.55 12.40
N GLU A 70 13.89 16.12 11.80
CA GLU A 70 13.86 17.53 11.44
C GLU A 70 12.62 18.19 12.02
N ARG A 71 12.80 19.34 12.68
CA ARG A 71 11.73 20.16 13.22
C ARG A 71 11.64 21.44 12.44
N LEU A 72 10.51 21.64 11.79
CA LEU A 72 10.23 22.88 11.06
C LEU A 72 9.92 24.03 12.02
N ASP A 73 10.21 25.25 11.59
CA ASP A 73 9.93 26.46 12.35
C ASP A 73 8.44 26.57 12.71
N GLY A 74 8.15 27.18 13.84
CA GLY A 74 6.78 27.35 14.32
C GLY A 74 6.16 26.11 14.97
N THR A 75 6.79 24.94 14.92
CA THR A 75 6.24 23.72 15.52
C THR A 75 6.37 23.73 17.05
N PHE A 76 5.31 23.31 17.75
CA PHE A 76 5.31 23.19 19.20
C PHE A 76 6.33 22.17 19.72
N ALA A 77 6.88 22.40 20.92
CA ALA A 77 8.04 21.64 21.44
C ALA A 77 7.76 20.14 21.61
N ALA A 78 6.58 19.74 22.07
CA ALA A 78 6.21 18.34 22.28
C ALA A 78 6.13 17.54 20.97
N GLY A 79 6.03 18.20 19.82
CA GLY A 79 5.96 17.57 18.50
C GLY A 79 7.11 16.58 18.24
N ALA A 80 8.30 16.84 18.77
CA ALA A 80 9.46 15.97 18.63
C ALA A 80 9.20 14.56 19.22
N ASN A 81 8.80 14.49 20.48
CA ASN A 81 8.54 13.20 21.13
C ASN A 81 7.31 12.49 20.55
N ILE A 82 6.30 13.25 20.16
CA ILE A 82 5.09 12.69 19.54
C ILE A 82 5.44 12.08 18.17
N SER A 83 6.22 12.76 17.33
CA SER A 83 6.62 12.25 16.02
C SER A 83 7.48 10.98 16.14
N ILE A 84 8.41 10.93 17.08
CA ILE A 84 9.20 9.75 17.39
C ILE A 84 8.29 8.59 17.83
N GLY A 85 7.36 8.84 18.74
CA GLY A 85 6.39 7.84 19.21
C GLY A 85 5.51 7.31 18.09
N LYS A 86 5.00 8.16 17.21
CA LYS A 86 4.23 7.77 16.00
C LYS A 86 5.07 6.89 15.06
N ALA A 87 6.33 7.27 14.76
CA ALA A 87 7.23 6.49 13.93
C ALA A 87 7.50 5.11 14.53
N ARG A 88 7.80 5.05 15.84
CA ARG A 88 8.02 3.79 16.57
C ARG A 88 6.80 2.89 16.55
N THR A 89 5.64 3.44 16.86
CA THR A 89 4.37 2.69 16.84
C THR A 89 4.13 2.12 15.44
N ALA A 90 4.30 2.92 14.39
CA ALA A 90 4.07 2.47 13.03
C ALA A 90 4.98 1.31 12.64
N VAL A 91 6.30 1.40 12.92
CA VAL A 91 7.26 0.36 12.51
C VAL A 91 7.12 -0.92 13.33
N LEU A 92 6.97 -0.83 14.66
CA LEU A 92 6.91 -1.98 15.54
C LEU A 92 5.64 -2.81 15.33
N PHE A 93 4.53 -2.16 15.01
CA PHE A 93 3.27 -2.83 14.69
C PHE A 93 3.06 -3.05 13.19
N LYS A 94 4.00 -2.60 12.34
CA LYS A 94 3.97 -2.73 10.87
C LYS A 94 2.66 -2.24 10.25
N ARG A 95 2.12 -1.13 10.77
CA ARG A 95 0.87 -0.52 10.28
C ARG A 95 0.80 0.96 10.63
N PRO A 96 0.04 1.77 9.84
CA PRO A 96 -0.17 3.18 10.15
C PRO A 96 -0.80 3.39 11.52
N THR A 97 -0.38 4.44 12.23
CA THR A 97 -0.89 4.76 13.57
C THR A 97 -2.35 5.18 13.55
N LYS A 98 -2.86 5.69 12.42
CA LYS A 98 -4.29 5.95 12.21
C LYS A 98 -5.16 4.74 12.52
N ALA A 99 -4.72 3.54 12.16
CA ALA A 99 -5.47 2.32 12.44
C ALA A 99 -5.70 2.08 13.94
N PHE A 100 -4.75 2.47 14.79
CA PHE A 100 -4.92 2.37 16.25
C PHE A 100 -5.83 3.48 16.79
N GLU A 101 -5.69 4.69 16.27
CA GLU A 101 -6.57 5.79 16.61
C GLU A 101 -8.04 5.43 16.30
N ASP A 102 -8.30 4.88 15.13
CA ASP A 102 -9.64 4.46 14.70
C ASP A 102 -10.19 3.32 15.59
N ILE A 103 -9.38 2.31 15.92
CA ILE A 103 -9.77 1.23 16.85
C ILE A 103 -10.15 1.77 18.21
N ILE A 104 -9.40 2.73 18.74
CA ILE A 104 -9.67 3.37 20.05
C ILE A 104 -10.95 4.22 19.97
N LYS A 105 -11.11 5.02 18.92
CA LYS A 105 -12.33 5.82 18.67
C LYS A 105 -13.57 4.93 18.55
N ASN A 106 -13.42 3.74 17.99
CA ASN A 106 -14.50 2.75 17.84
C ASN A 106 -14.73 1.92 19.12
N GLY A 107 -14.22 2.35 20.27
CA GLY A 107 -14.56 1.81 21.59
C GLY A 107 -13.60 0.80 22.17
N ARG A 108 -12.57 0.34 21.44
CA ARG A 108 -11.54 -0.57 21.98
C ARG A 108 -10.47 0.22 22.75
N THR A 109 -10.88 0.92 23.80
CA THR A 109 -10.01 1.81 24.61
C THR A 109 -8.87 1.06 25.34
N ALA A 110 -9.03 -0.25 25.59
CA ALA A 110 -7.96 -1.08 26.17
C ALA A 110 -6.66 -1.07 25.37
N MET A 111 -6.68 -0.66 24.10
CA MET A 111 -5.47 -0.53 23.27
C MET A 111 -4.46 0.48 23.85
N VAL A 112 -4.88 1.46 24.64
CA VAL A 112 -3.96 2.42 25.28
C VAL A 112 -3.12 1.79 26.40
N ALA A 113 -3.47 0.59 26.87
CA ALA A 113 -2.76 -0.14 27.92
C ALA A 113 -1.70 -1.11 27.38
N LEU A 114 -1.34 -1.03 26.09
CA LEU A 114 -0.26 -1.84 25.54
C LEU A 114 1.06 -1.55 26.29
N PRO A 115 1.85 -2.58 26.61
CA PRO A 115 3.04 -2.43 27.45
C PRO A 115 4.26 -1.89 26.66
N ASP A 116 4.07 -0.85 25.89
CA ASP A 116 5.13 -0.10 25.20
C ASP A 116 5.03 1.37 25.62
N ALA A 117 6.06 1.85 26.32
CA ALA A 117 6.13 3.22 26.84
C ALA A 117 6.09 4.29 25.72
N TYR A 118 6.35 3.91 24.48
CA TYR A 118 6.36 4.78 23.33
C TYR A 118 5.16 4.58 22.41
N PHE A 119 4.20 3.75 22.79
CA PHE A 119 3.00 3.54 22.00
C PHE A 119 2.23 4.86 21.86
N THR A 120 2.17 5.35 20.63
CA THR A 120 1.54 6.64 20.30
C THR A 120 0.50 6.43 19.21
N PRO A 121 -0.74 6.05 19.58
CA PRO A 121 -1.81 5.71 18.64
C PRO A 121 -2.50 6.97 18.07
N LEU A 122 -1.71 7.90 17.56
CA LEU A 122 -2.17 9.14 16.93
C LEU A 122 -1.85 9.13 15.46
N GLN A 123 -2.79 9.48 14.61
CA GLN A 123 -2.62 9.56 13.15
C GLN A 123 -1.38 10.40 12.78
N GLY A 124 -0.60 9.92 11.78
CA GLY A 124 0.61 10.58 11.29
C GLY A 124 1.88 9.75 11.45
N GLY A 125 1.79 8.46 11.84
CA GLY A 125 2.90 7.51 11.79
C GLY A 125 2.67 6.48 10.70
N VAL A 126 3.70 6.22 9.86
CA VAL A 126 3.61 5.32 8.70
C VAL A 126 4.86 4.42 8.65
N PRO A 127 4.71 3.10 8.40
CA PRO A 127 5.84 2.23 8.14
C PRO A 127 6.54 2.62 6.82
N ILE A 128 7.85 2.52 6.79
CA ILE A 128 8.63 2.63 5.56
C ILE A 128 8.86 1.23 5.02
N THR A 129 8.33 0.94 3.84
CA THR A 129 8.41 -0.39 3.22
C THR A 129 9.23 -0.33 1.94
N VAL A 130 10.18 -1.25 1.79
CA VAL A 130 11.01 -1.42 0.59
C VAL A 130 10.97 -2.89 0.19
N ASP A 131 10.56 -3.19 -1.03
CA ASP A 131 10.39 -4.56 -1.57
C ASP A 131 9.59 -5.47 -0.62
N GLY A 132 8.48 -4.96 -0.10
CA GLY A 132 7.60 -5.69 0.81
C GLY A 132 8.12 -5.88 2.24
N GLN A 133 9.33 -5.41 2.56
CA GLN A 133 9.91 -5.45 3.91
C GLN A 133 9.77 -4.10 4.60
N VAL A 134 9.30 -4.08 5.83
CA VAL A 134 9.33 -2.87 6.66
C VAL A 134 10.77 -2.65 7.13
N VAL A 135 11.38 -1.56 6.69
CA VAL A 135 12.78 -1.20 6.95
C VAL A 135 12.92 -0.06 7.96
N GLY A 136 11.82 0.58 8.32
CA GLY A 136 11.80 1.70 9.26
C GLY A 136 10.40 2.27 9.42
N GLY A 137 10.28 3.40 10.08
CA GLY A 137 9.04 4.16 10.24
C GLY A 137 9.29 5.65 10.19
N VAL A 138 8.30 6.38 9.71
CA VAL A 138 8.27 7.84 9.75
C VAL A 138 7.06 8.31 10.54
N GLY A 139 7.26 9.31 11.38
CA GLY A 139 6.19 9.94 12.16
C GLY A 139 6.24 11.45 12.02
N VAL A 140 5.08 12.05 11.87
CA VAL A 140 4.92 13.50 11.78
C VAL A 140 3.97 14.01 12.84
N SER A 141 4.29 15.16 13.41
CA SER A 141 3.44 15.84 14.38
C SER A 141 3.62 17.34 14.30
N GLY A 142 2.52 18.09 14.25
CA GLY A 142 2.51 19.54 14.29
C GLY A 142 2.21 20.23 12.97
N ALA A 143 1.70 19.52 11.98
CA ALA A 143 1.07 20.12 10.82
C ALA A 143 -0.32 20.70 11.18
N SER A 144 -1.11 21.14 10.23
CA SER A 144 -2.40 21.77 10.47
C SER A 144 -3.46 20.83 11.05
N SER A 145 -3.29 19.51 10.83
CA SER A 145 -4.23 18.47 11.28
C SER A 145 -3.54 17.11 11.33
N ALA A 146 -4.16 16.15 12.03
CA ALA A 146 -3.72 14.75 12.04
C ALA A 146 -3.67 14.14 10.61
N GLN A 147 -4.60 14.54 9.75
CA GLN A 147 -4.61 14.15 8.36
C GLN A 147 -3.38 14.68 7.61
N GLN A 148 -3.05 15.96 7.79
CA GLN A 148 -1.87 16.54 7.16
C GLN A 148 -0.57 15.95 7.73
N ASP A 149 -0.50 15.61 9.02
CA ASP A 149 0.61 14.85 9.61
C ASP A 149 0.84 13.53 8.84
N GLU A 150 -0.23 12.78 8.59
CA GLU A 150 -0.16 11.52 7.85
C GLU A 150 0.25 11.72 6.38
N GLU A 151 -0.26 12.73 5.72
CA GLU A 151 0.12 13.06 4.34
C GLU A 151 1.61 13.36 4.20
N LEU A 152 2.17 14.13 5.15
CA LEU A 152 3.61 14.38 5.21
C LEU A 152 4.39 13.08 5.44
N ALA A 153 3.92 12.23 6.36
CA ALA A 153 4.53 10.95 6.65
C ALA A 153 4.51 10.01 5.43
N LEU A 154 3.38 9.94 4.72
CA LEU A 154 3.24 9.17 3.49
C LEU A 154 4.16 9.68 2.38
N ALA A 155 4.25 10.99 2.19
CA ALA A 155 5.17 11.59 1.21
C ALA A 155 6.62 11.19 1.50
N GLY A 156 7.01 11.17 2.79
CA GLY A 156 8.31 10.69 3.22
C GLY A 156 8.52 9.20 2.96
N ALA A 157 7.60 8.35 3.43
CA ALA A 157 7.69 6.90 3.27
C ALA A 157 7.80 6.48 1.81
N ASN A 158 7.00 7.09 0.93
CA ASN A 158 6.97 6.82 -0.50
C ASN A 158 8.25 7.25 -1.23
N ALA A 159 9.06 8.13 -0.66
CA ALA A 159 10.33 8.53 -1.27
C ALA A 159 11.34 7.37 -1.40
N LEU A 160 11.22 6.34 -0.56
CA LEU A 160 12.05 5.13 -0.68
C LEU A 160 11.35 4.01 -1.45
N ALA A 161 10.03 3.98 -1.48
CA ALA A 161 9.30 3.06 -2.33
C ALA A 161 9.58 3.32 -3.83
N GLY A 162 9.90 4.58 -4.18
CA GLY A 162 10.33 4.99 -5.53
C GLY A 162 11.81 4.73 -5.85
N ASP A 163 12.64 4.34 -4.88
CA ASP A 163 14.06 4.00 -5.08
C ASP A 163 14.32 2.53 -5.42
N MET A 164 13.31 1.81 -5.84
CA MET A 164 13.57 0.57 -6.57
C MET A 164 14.37 0.93 -7.81
N LYS A 165 15.71 0.89 -7.63
CA LYS A 165 16.71 1.14 -8.67
C LYS A 165 16.45 2.36 -9.57
N MET A 166 16.97 3.52 -9.14
CA MET A 166 17.81 4.24 -10.05
C MET A 166 19.26 3.66 -10.03
N SER A 167 19.43 2.36 -9.97
CA SER A 167 20.43 1.65 -10.72
C SER A 167 19.89 1.73 -12.13
N GLU A 168 20.38 2.71 -12.92
CA GLU A 168 20.03 2.81 -14.33
C GLU A 168 18.63 2.24 -14.58
N ALA A 169 17.60 2.97 -14.15
CA ALA A 169 16.28 2.69 -14.63
C ALA A 169 16.47 2.71 -16.14
N THR A 170 16.44 1.54 -16.72
CA THR A 170 15.98 1.42 -18.09
C THR A 170 14.77 2.33 -18.07
N PRO A 171 14.81 3.51 -18.71
CA PRO A 171 13.77 4.53 -18.55
C PRO A 171 12.47 3.81 -18.74
N ALA A 172 11.56 3.88 -17.73
CA ALA A 172 10.28 3.19 -17.75
C ALA A 172 9.83 3.32 -19.18
N SER A 173 9.87 2.24 -19.92
CA SER A 173 10.00 2.23 -21.37
C SER A 173 9.23 3.41 -21.91
N LYS A 174 9.89 4.47 -22.43
CA LYS A 174 9.21 5.58 -23.08
C LYS A 174 8.49 5.09 -24.33
N SER A 175 8.44 3.76 -24.50
CA SER A 175 7.68 3.10 -25.53
C SER A 175 6.21 3.29 -25.23
N VAL A 176 5.52 3.84 -26.16
CA VAL A 176 4.07 3.81 -26.21
C VAL A 176 3.65 2.34 -26.09
N LEU A 177 2.83 2.02 -25.09
CA LEU A 177 2.20 0.73 -24.96
C LEU A 177 0.91 0.77 -25.77
N PHE A 178 0.81 -0.12 -26.72
CA PHE A 178 -0.36 -0.24 -27.58
C PHE A 178 -0.93 -1.64 -27.47
N PHE A 179 -2.18 -1.72 -27.09
CA PHE A 179 -2.97 -2.94 -27.09
C PHE A 179 -4.00 -2.79 -28.21
N ASP A 180 -3.91 -3.62 -29.21
CA ASP A 180 -4.88 -3.59 -30.31
C ASP A 180 -6.26 -4.12 -29.87
N ASN A 181 -7.27 -3.89 -30.69
CA ASN A 181 -8.64 -4.31 -30.37
C ASN A 181 -8.75 -5.81 -30.14
N THR A 182 -7.95 -6.63 -30.83
CA THR A 182 -7.97 -8.08 -30.66
C THR A 182 -7.46 -8.48 -29.30
N GLN A 183 -6.37 -7.86 -28.83
CA GLN A 183 -5.79 -8.08 -27.50
C GLN A 183 -6.75 -7.62 -26.39
N VAL A 184 -7.32 -6.44 -26.53
CA VAL A 184 -8.29 -5.88 -25.57
C VAL A 184 -9.54 -6.74 -25.51
N SER A 185 -10.12 -7.10 -26.64
CA SER A 185 -11.32 -7.96 -26.70
C SER A 185 -11.08 -9.34 -26.11
N ALA A 186 -9.92 -9.94 -26.41
CA ALA A 186 -9.54 -11.24 -25.85
C ALA A 186 -9.38 -11.17 -24.32
N SER A 187 -8.88 -10.05 -23.78
CA SER A 187 -8.67 -9.86 -22.34
C SER A 187 -9.98 -9.80 -21.57
N PHE A 188 -11.06 -9.27 -22.15
CA PHE A 188 -12.40 -9.26 -21.53
C PHE A 188 -13.04 -10.64 -21.41
N SER A 189 -12.57 -11.64 -22.18
CA SER A 189 -13.19 -12.97 -22.13
C SER A 189 -13.10 -13.64 -20.75
N LYS A 190 -12.06 -13.29 -19.97
CA LYS A 190 -11.78 -13.87 -18.64
C LYS A 190 -11.54 -12.81 -17.55
N GLY A 191 -11.55 -11.52 -17.91
CA GLY A 191 -10.94 -10.49 -17.11
C GLY A 191 -9.40 -10.66 -17.05
N ALA A 192 -8.65 -9.61 -17.28
CA ALA A 192 -7.19 -9.69 -17.29
C ALA A 192 -6.54 -8.36 -16.90
N VAL A 193 -5.33 -8.45 -16.39
CA VAL A 193 -4.45 -7.30 -16.24
C VAL A 193 -3.80 -7.03 -17.58
N LEU A 194 -4.16 -5.92 -18.25
CA LEU A 194 -3.50 -5.48 -19.48
C LEU A 194 -2.16 -4.82 -19.18
N LEU A 195 -2.09 -4.10 -18.09
CA LEU A 195 -0.88 -3.43 -17.62
C LEU A 195 -0.80 -3.58 -16.10
N ASP A 196 0.22 -4.27 -15.64
CA ASP A 196 0.47 -4.36 -14.20
C ASP A 196 1.05 -3.06 -13.63
N GLY A 197 0.90 -2.88 -12.31
CA GLY A 197 1.38 -1.70 -11.59
C GLY A 197 2.89 -1.69 -11.32
N THR A 198 3.66 -2.67 -11.80
CA THR A 198 5.09 -2.76 -11.53
C THR A 198 5.84 -1.54 -12.05
N ASN A 199 6.47 -0.78 -11.17
CA ASN A 199 7.15 0.48 -11.46
C ASN A 199 6.24 1.59 -12.05
N ARG A 200 4.94 1.56 -11.72
CA ARG A 200 3.95 2.55 -12.15
C ARG A 200 3.06 2.96 -10.99
N ASN A 201 2.43 4.11 -11.12
CA ASN A 201 1.41 4.60 -10.18
C ASN A 201 -0.01 4.31 -10.67
N TYR A 202 -0.16 3.42 -11.64
CA TYR A 202 -1.44 2.94 -12.17
C TYR A 202 -1.28 1.56 -12.77
N MET A 203 -2.40 0.85 -12.88
CA MET A 203 -2.53 -0.41 -13.61
C MET A 203 -3.78 -0.34 -14.48
N VAL A 204 -3.86 -1.20 -15.50
CA VAL A 204 -5.02 -1.28 -16.38
C VAL A 204 -5.55 -2.71 -16.38
N HIS A 205 -6.77 -2.86 -15.89
CA HIS A 205 -7.48 -4.13 -15.89
C HIS A 205 -8.61 -4.10 -16.93
N THR A 206 -8.88 -5.22 -17.54
CA THR A 206 -10.17 -5.50 -18.15
C THR A 206 -10.96 -6.36 -17.19
N SER A 207 -12.16 -5.94 -16.86
CA SER A 207 -13.07 -6.67 -15.97
C SER A 207 -14.28 -7.15 -16.73
N ARG A 208 -14.68 -8.38 -16.51
CA ARG A 208 -15.95 -8.95 -16.98
C ARG A 208 -16.73 -9.42 -15.78
N ARG A 209 -17.96 -8.96 -15.65
CA ARG A 209 -18.89 -9.39 -14.61
C ARG A 209 -20.15 -9.93 -15.26
N ASP A 210 -20.45 -11.18 -14.99
CA ASP A 210 -21.68 -11.85 -15.43
C ASP A 210 -22.66 -12.02 -14.23
N GLN A 211 -22.21 -11.65 -13.01
CA GLN A 211 -22.94 -11.76 -11.76
C GLN A 211 -22.60 -10.58 -10.83
N PRO A 212 -23.48 -10.26 -9.86
CA PRO A 212 -23.17 -9.31 -8.79
C PRO A 212 -21.86 -9.64 -8.09
N GLY A 213 -21.14 -8.60 -7.67
CA GLY A 213 -19.89 -8.71 -6.90
C GLY A 213 -20.11 -8.64 -5.38
N GLN A 214 -19.01 -8.73 -4.64
CA GLN A 214 -18.95 -8.34 -3.23
C GLN A 214 -18.73 -6.83 -3.12
N ALA A 215 -19.00 -6.26 -1.95
CA ALA A 215 -18.57 -4.91 -1.62
C ALA A 215 -17.04 -4.87 -1.53
N GLU A 216 -16.43 -3.86 -2.12
CA GLU A 216 -14.99 -3.67 -2.23
C GLU A 216 -14.56 -2.35 -1.60
N VAL A 217 -13.40 -2.34 -0.94
CA VAL A 217 -12.75 -1.12 -0.47
C VAL A 217 -11.26 -1.26 -0.71
N HIS A 218 -10.71 -0.40 -1.57
CA HIS A 218 -9.28 -0.26 -1.81
C HIS A 218 -8.74 0.86 -0.92
N ALA A 219 -7.93 0.53 0.08
CA ALA A 219 -7.50 1.54 1.05
C ALA A 219 -6.50 2.56 0.46
N LEU A 220 -5.77 2.19 -0.59
CA LEU A 220 -4.73 3.03 -1.20
C LEU A 220 -5.01 3.40 -2.65
N ASP A 221 -5.79 2.60 -3.38
CA ASP A 221 -6.00 2.77 -4.82
C ASP A 221 -7.30 3.53 -5.11
N THR A 222 -7.27 4.36 -6.13
CA THR A 222 -8.44 5.01 -6.72
C THR A 222 -8.80 4.27 -7.98
N ASP A 223 -10.06 3.80 -8.08
CA ASP A 223 -10.55 3.17 -9.29
C ASP A 223 -11.08 4.21 -10.28
N ILE A 224 -10.67 4.07 -11.52
CA ILE A 224 -11.27 4.77 -12.67
C ILE A 224 -11.90 3.68 -13.54
N ILE A 225 -13.22 3.61 -13.52
CA ILE A 225 -13.97 2.59 -14.24
C ILE A 225 -14.62 3.23 -15.47
N TYR A 226 -14.28 2.73 -16.64
CA TYR A 226 -14.93 3.06 -17.91
C TYR A 226 -15.77 1.88 -18.38
N VAL A 227 -17.06 2.09 -18.57
CA VAL A 227 -18.00 1.04 -19.00
C VAL A 227 -17.97 0.86 -20.49
N VAL A 228 -17.50 -0.30 -20.93
CA VAL A 228 -17.39 -0.65 -22.36
C VAL A 228 -18.69 -1.27 -22.89
N GLU A 229 -19.36 -2.10 -22.07
CA GLU A 229 -20.59 -2.81 -22.44
C GLU A 229 -21.40 -3.18 -21.21
N GLY A 230 -22.72 -3.35 -21.37
CA GLY A 230 -23.64 -3.77 -20.33
C GLY A 230 -24.17 -2.64 -19.45
N THR A 231 -24.93 -3.03 -18.44
CA THR A 231 -25.46 -2.11 -17.42
C THR A 231 -25.32 -2.74 -16.03
N ALA A 232 -25.12 -1.91 -15.02
CA ALA A 232 -25.01 -2.37 -13.63
C ALA A 232 -25.62 -1.37 -12.65
N THR A 233 -26.21 -1.89 -11.58
CA THR A 233 -26.55 -1.10 -10.39
C THR A 233 -25.31 -1.04 -9.51
N PHE A 234 -24.75 0.16 -9.35
CA PHE A 234 -23.51 0.41 -8.62
C PHE A 234 -23.75 1.27 -7.39
N VAL A 235 -23.26 0.84 -6.23
CA VAL A 235 -23.40 1.55 -4.96
C VAL A 235 -22.06 2.03 -4.50
N THR A 236 -21.95 3.30 -4.08
CA THR A 236 -20.72 3.92 -3.57
C THR A 236 -20.95 4.61 -2.23
N GLY A 237 -19.92 4.64 -1.37
CA GLY A 237 -20.03 5.16 0.00
C GLY A 237 -20.80 4.21 0.93
N GLY A 238 -21.35 4.74 2.02
CA GLY A 238 -21.99 3.90 3.04
C GLY A 238 -21.00 3.03 3.82
N THR A 239 -21.46 1.90 4.32
CA THR A 239 -20.66 0.99 5.14
C THR A 239 -20.71 -0.43 4.57
N ALA A 240 -19.55 -1.03 4.32
CA ALA A 240 -19.45 -2.43 3.94
C ALA A 240 -19.79 -3.32 5.15
N THR A 241 -20.70 -4.28 4.97
CA THR A 241 -21.07 -5.22 6.03
C THR A 241 -20.14 -6.42 6.01
N GLU A 242 -19.86 -6.98 7.19
CA GLU A 242 -18.96 -8.12 7.39
C GLU A 242 -17.60 -7.92 6.69
N PRO A 243 -16.94 -6.77 6.90
CA PRO A 243 -15.72 -6.46 6.18
C PRO A 243 -14.58 -7.40 6.59
N LYS A 244 -13.87 -7.94 5.61
CA LYS A 244 -12.71 -8.79 5.79
C LYS A 244 -11.57 -8.32 4.91
N GLU A 245 -10.41 -8.11 5.49
CA GLU A 245 -9.19 -7.87 4.72
C GLU A 245 -8.74 -9.19 4.06
N ILE A 246 -8.69 -9.21 2.74
CA ILE A 246 -8.32 -10.39 1.94
C ILE A 246 -6.88 -10.34 1.44
N ALA A 247 -6.32 -9.15 1.36
CA ALA A 247 -4.94 -8.84 1.07
C ALA A 247 -4.59 -7.49 1.72
N PRO A 248 -3.32 -7.11 1.88
CA PRO A 248 -2.95 -5.81 2.39
C PRO A 248 -3.68 -4.69 1.64
N TYR A 249 -4.44 -3.87 2.38
CA TYR A 249 -5.20 -2.74 1.84
C TYR A 249 -6.41 -3.09 0.95
N GLU A 250 -6.77 -4.37 0.85
CA GLU A 250 -7.90 -4.88 0.09
C GLU A 250 -8.97 -5.47 1.02
N ILE A 251 -10.12 -4.83 1.08
CA ILE A 251 -11.23 -5.24 1.95
C ILE A 251 -12.40 -5.69 1.08
N ARG A 252 -13.01 -6.81 1.46
CA ARG A 252 -14.25 -7.32 0.88
C ARG A 252 -15.34 -7.38 1.95
N GLY A 253 -16.56 -7.05 1.57
CA GLY A 253 -17.75 -7.17 2.41
C GLY A 253 -18.88 -7.87 1.68
N SER A 254 -19.89 -8.31 2.41
CA SER A 254 -21.05 -9.00 1.79
C SER A 254 -21.94 -8.03 0.99
N ARG A 255 -22.14 -6.81 1.48
CA ARG A 255 -22.92 -5.75 0.83
C ARG A 255 -22.53 -4.37 1.39
N ILE A 256 -23.12 -3.31 0.82
CA ILE A 256 -23.05 -1.95 1.37
C ILE A 256 -24.42 -1.57 1.95
N GLU A 257 -24.42 -1.07 3.18
CA GLU A 257 -25.57 -0.43 3.82
C GLU A 257 -25.44 1.09 3.72
N GLY A 258 -26.49 1.75 3.26
CA GLY A 258 -26.46 3.17 2.90
C GLY A 258 -25.73 3.40 1.57
N GLY A 259 -25.16 4.58 1.41
CA GLY A 259 -24.46 4.96 0.19
C GLY A 259 -25.38 5.46 -0.93
N GLU A 260 -24.77 5.85 -2.03
CA GLU A 260 -25.44 6.36 -3.20
C GLU A 260 -25.49 5.29 -4.30
N THR A 261 -26.70 5.06 -4.84
CA THR A 261 -26.92 4.08 -5.91
C THR A 261 -26.97 4.77 -7.26
N ARG A 262 -26.23 4.26 -8.23
CA ARG A 262 -26.20 4.72 -9.63
C ARG A 262 -26.45 3.57 -10.58
N GLN A 263 -27.01 3.89 -11.75
CA GLN A 263 -27.04 2.96 -12.88
C GLN A 263 -25.88 3.31 -13.79
N LEU A 264 -25.00 2.36 -13.99
CA LEU A 264 -23.90 2.47 -14.93
C LEU A 264 -24.30 1.83 -16.27
N SER A 265 -23.92 2.48 -17.36
CA SER A 265 -24.19 2.05 -18.71
C SER A 265 -23.01 2.31 -19.62
N LYS A 266 -22.99 1.71 -20.79
CA LYS A 266 -21.94 1.89 -21.80
C LYS A 266 -21.60 3.36 -22.03
N GLY A 267 -20.31 3.70 -21.91
CA GLY A 267 -19.77 5.02 -22.08
C GLY A 267 -19.61 5.82 -20.80
N ASP A 268 -20.20 5.34 -19.67
CA ASP A 268 -20.03 6.01 -18.39
C ASP A 268 -18.60 5.86 -17.86
N VAL A 269 -18.15 6.90 -17.15
CA VAL A 269 -16.92 6.88 -16.37
C VAL A 269 -17.27 7.20 -14.93
N ILE A 270 -16.80 6.36 -14.01
CA ILE A 270 -16.90 6.65 -12.58
C ILE A 270 -15.52 6.58 -11.93
N ILE A 271 -15.25 7.52 -11.02
CA ILE A 271 -14.02 7.57 -10.22
C ILE A 271 -14.41 7.28 -8.78
N VAL A 272 -13.83 6.22 -8.21
CA VAL A 272 -14.02 5.83 -6.82
C VAL A 272 -12.72 6.11 -6.08
N PRO A 273 -12.66 7.17 -5.26
CA PRO A 273 -11.48 7.46 -4.45
C PRO A 273 -11.12 6.33 -3.51
N ASN A 274 -9.84 6.20 -3.19
CA ASN A 274 -9.35 5.25 -2.20
C ASN A 274 -10.13 5.38 -0.86
N GLY A 275 -10.31 4.26 -0.17
CA GLY A 275 -11.07 4.18 1.06
C GLY A 275 -12.59 4.23 0.90
N THR A 276 -13.11 4.45 -0.31
CA THR A 276 -14.54 4.52 -0.58
C THR A 276 -15.11 3.13 -0.84
N PRO A 277 -16.07 2.64 -0.01
CA PRO A 277 -16.78 1.40 -0.29
C PRO A 277 -17.52 1.51 -1.62
N HIS A 278 -17.44 0.45 -2.44
CA HIS A 278 -18.18 0.38 -3.71
C HIS A 278 -18.60 -1.06 -4.01
N TRP A 279 -19.69 -1.21 -4.77
CA TRP A 279 -20.32 -2.50 -4.96
C TRP A 279 -21.13 -2.57 -6.26
N PHE A 280 -20.81 -3.54 -7.10
CA PHE A 280 -21.67 -3.94 -8.20
C PHE A 280 -22.82 -4.80 -7.66
N LYS A 281 -23.90 -4.16 -7.27
CA LYS A 281 -25.05 -4.79 -6.62
C LYS A 281 -25.86 -5.67 -7.57
N GLU A 282 -26.02 -5.23 -8.80
CA GLU A 282 -26.72 -5.94 -9.86
C GLU A 282 -25.99 -5.74 -11.18
N VAL A 283 -26.02 -6.74 -12.02
CA VAL A 283 -25.41 -6.73 -13.36
C VAL A 283 -26.41 -7.32 -14.34
N ASN A 284 -26.67 -6.61 -15.42
CA ASN A 284 -27.60 -7.06 -16.47
C ASN A 284 -26.80 -7.41 -17.74
N GLY A 285 -26.75 -8.70 -18.04
CA GLY A 285 -25.90 -9.24 -19.09
C GLY A 285 -24.40 -9.21 -18.74
N ALA A 286 -23.54 -9.32 -19.74
CA ALA A 286 -22.12 -9.14 -19.54
C ALA A 286 -21.81 -7.65 -19.33
N PHE A 287 -21.19 -7.31 -18.21
CA PHE A 287 -20.73 -5.97 -17.90
C PHE A 287 -19.20 -5.94 -18.05
N LEU A 288 -18.73 -5.10 -18.97
CA LEU A 288 -17.32 -4.99 -19.34
C LEU A 288 -16.80 -3.60 -19.03
#